data_46c8063e3b4b70e3a6ce710b0c7641bc
#
_entry.id   46c8063e3b4b70e3a6ce710b0c7641bc
#
_cell.length_a   1.000
_cell.length_b   1.000
_cell.length_c   1.000
_cell.angle_alpha   90.00
_cell.angle_beta   90.00
_cell.angle_gamma   90.00
#
_symmetry.space_group_name_H-M   'P 1'
#
loop_
_entity.id
_entity.type
_entity.pdbx_description
1 polymer ?
#
loop_
_entity_poly.entity_id
_entity_poly.type
_entity_poly.pdbx_seq_one_letter_code
_entity_poly.pdbx_strand_id
1 'polypeptide(L)'
;MTKDDIIALPNPHLRKKSTRIHVITDDIIKLSDDMIAAALDWEDSRPHEISAALAAVQVDALKRLVIVRSDFDNKSTREFMTLINPEVVKYEGEIVADYEGCLSVQHIYGKVPRHTKVRIKAMDLDGNEVRFKAEGFLARVLQHEIDHCNGKVFIDHIKDKTDAFYMLDEKGELQPLDYASEIAENSILWN
;
A
#
# COMPACT_ATOMS: atom_id res chain seq x y z
N MET A 1 11.95 11.50 -7.05
CA MET A 1 12.16 10.05 -6.82
C MET A 1 11.71 9.27 -8.05
N THR A 2 12.25 8.05 -8.21
CA THR A 2 11.89 7.09 -9.25
C THR A 2 11.42 5.78 -8.62
N LYS A 3 10.98 4.82 -9.42
CA LYS A 3 10.62 3.47 -8.94
C LYS A 3 11.77 2.75 -8.21
N ASP A 4 13.01 3.10 -8.51
CA ASP A 4 14.19 2.49 -7.91
C ASP A 4 14.41 2.95 -6.45
N ASP A 5 13.74 4.01 -6.03
CA ASP A 5 13.70 4.47 -4.64
C ASP A 5 12.66 3.70 -3.80
N ILE A 6 11.81 2.88 -4.42
CA ILE A 6 10.83 2.05 -3.72
C ILE A 6 11.54 0.83 -3.15
N ILE A 7 11.68 0.80 -1.82
CA ILE A 7 12.29 -0.31 -1.11
C ILE A 7 11.37 -1.54 -1.09
N ALA A 8 11.96 -2.73 -1.17
CA ALA A 8 11.25 -4.00 -1.13
C ALA A 8 11.74 -4.88 0.04
N LEU A 9 10.93 -5.88 0.41
CA LEU A 9 11.37 -6.91 1.35
C LEU A 9 12.66 -7.58 0.82
N PRO A 10 13.62 -7.90 1.72
CA PRO A 10 13.53 -7.92 3.18
C PRO A 10 14.01 -6.62 3.87
N ASN A 11 13.87 -5.42 3.25
CA ASN A 11 14.31 -4.19 3.91
C ASN A 11 13.58 -4.01 5.26
N PRO A 12 14.32 -3.94 6.39
CA PRO A 12 13.71 -3.91 7.72
C PRO A 12 12.93 -2.63 8.02
N HIS A 13 13.10 -1.56 7.23
CA HIS A 13 12.31 -0.34 7.41
C HIS A 13 10.83 -0.55 7.14
N LEU A 14 10.48 -1.47 6.22
CA LEU A 14 9.08 -1.84 5.96
C LEU A 14 8.36 -2.44 7.18
N ARG A 15 9.12 -2.92 8.17
CA ARG A 15 8.60 -3.46 9.43
C ARG A 15 8.61 -2.43 10.58
N LYS A 16 9.05 -1.19 10.32
CA LYS A 16 9.08 -0.13 11.32
C LYS A 16 7.80 0.69 11.29
N LYS A 17 7.32 1.08 12.47
CA LYS A 17 6.20 2.00 12.61
C LYS A 17 6.62 3.42 12.21
N SER A 18 5.86 4.04 11.34
CA SER A 18 6.05 5.42 10.91
C SER A 18 5.71 6.42 12.02
N THR A 19 6.48 7.50 12.09
CA THR A 19 6.28 8.58 13.04
C THR A 19 5.21 9.57 12.57
N ARG A 20 4.44 10.12 13.50
CA ARG A 20 3.45 11.16 13.19
C ARG A 20 4.14 12.45 12.72
N ILE A 21 3.53 13.12 11.77
CA ILE A 21 3.92 14.43 11.29
C ILE A 21 3.17 15.47 12.13
N HIS A 22 3.90 16.32 12.84
CA HIS A 22 3.32 17.35 13.70
C HIS A 22 3.26 18.72 13.02
N VAL A 23 4.17 18.95 12.08
CA VAL A 23 4.26 20.20 11.30
C VAL A 23 4.45 19.82 9.83
N ILE A 24 3.62 20.40 8.97
CA ILE A 24 3.74 20.23 7.52
C ILE A 24 4.73 21.28 7.03
N THR A 25 5.92 20.83 6.66
CA THR A 25 7.00 21.65 6.13
C THR A 25 7.10 21.44 4.61
N ASP A 26 7.87 22.30 3.93
CA ASP A 26 8.16 22.13 2.51
C ASP A 26 8.77 20.76 2.20
N ASP A 27 9.54 20.17 3.14
CA ASP A 27 10.08 18.80 2.99
C ASP A 27 8.97 17.72 2.97
N ILE A 28 7.89 17.94 3.71
CA ILE A 28 6.74 17.00 3.71
C ILE A 28 5.96 17.12 2.40
N ILE A 29 5.76 18.33 1.91
CA ILE A 29 5.13 18.58 0.61
C ILE A 29 5.99 17.97 -0.50
N LYS A 30 7.28 18.24 -0.49
CA LYS A 30 8.24 17.64 -1.43
C LYS A 30 8.26 16.12 -1.38
N LEU A 31 8.21 15.53 -0.19
CA LEU A 31 8.14 14.07 -0.03
C LEU A 31 6.89 13.50 -0.72
N SER A 32 5.74 14.16 -0.56
CA SER A 32 4.50 13.75 -1.24
C SER A 32 4.66 13.78 -2.76
N ASP A 33 5.21 14.86 -3.33
CA ASP A 33 5.44 15.00 -4.77
C ASP A 33 6.42 13.95 -5.28
N ASP A 34 7.50 13.71 -4.54
CA ASP A 34 8.52 12.71 -4.84
C ASP A 34 7.92 11.28 -4.84
N MET A 35 7.01 10.98 -3.90
CA MET A 35 6.30 9.70 -3.84
C MET A 35 5.36 9.52 -5.03
N ILE A 36 4.64 10.56 -5.43
CA ILE A 36 3.78 10.54 -6.63
C ILE A 36 4.63 10.26 -7.87
N ALA A 37 5.78 10.92 -8.01
CA ALA A 37 6.69 10.69 -9.12
C ALA A 37 7.20 9.23 -9.16
N ALA A 38 7.60 8.66 -8.02
CA ALA A 38 8.04 7.27 -7.92
C ALA A 38 6.93 6.27 -8.27
N ALA A 39 5.70 6.51 -7.78
CA ALA A 39 4.53 5.68 -8.06
C ALA A 39 4.18 5.67 -9.56
N LEU A 40 4.25 6.84 -10.20
CA LEU A 40 3.97 6.97 -11.63
C LEU A 40 5.08 6.38 -12.50
N ASP A 41 6.35 6.53 -12.12
CA ASP A 41 7.49 5.90 -12.83
C ASP A 41 7.42 4.36 -12.73
N TRP A 42 6.99 3.83 -11.58
CA TRP A 42 6.72 2.40 -11.42
C TRP A 42 5.61 1.93 -12.36
N GLU A 43 4.48 2.65 -12.40
CA GLU A 43 3.34 2.35 -13.26
C GLU A 43 3.71 2.41 -14.75
N ASP A 44 4.47 3.41 -15.17
CA ASP A 44 4.90 3.58 -16.56
C ASP A 44 5.82 2.44 -17.05
N SER A 45 6.49 1.75 -16.13
CA SER A 45 7.29 0.57 -16.41
C SER A 45 6.47 -0.72 -16.54
N ARG A 46 5.14 -0.68 -16.27
CA ARG A 46 4.25 -1.86 -16.18
C ARG A 46 2.94 -1.64 -16.94
N PRO A 47 2.81 -2.24 -18.14
CA PRO A 47 1.66 -1.95 -19.02
C PRO A 47 0.30 -2.39 -18.44
N HIS A 48 0.30 -3.42 -17.60
CA HIS A 48 -0.93 -4.06 -17.09
C HIS A 48 -1.25 -3.74 -15.62
N GLU A 49 -0.40 -2.94 -14.96
CA GLU A 49 -0.58 -2.61 -13.56
C GLU A 49 -0.81 -1.10 -13.36
N ILE A 50 -1.53 -0.75 -12.31
CA ILE A 50 -1.76 0.62 -11.88
C ILE A 50 -1.21 0.80 -10.46
N SER A 51 -0.55 1.91 -10.20
CA SER A 51 -0.14 2.27 -8.84
C SER A 51 -1.34 2.91 -8.14
N ALA A 52 -1.98 2.16 -7.25
CA ALA A 52 -3.16 2.62 -6.53
C ALA A 52 -2.81 3.56 -5.37
N ALA A 53 -1.70 3.31 -4.68
CA ALA A 53 -1.25 4.08 -3.53
C ALA A 53 0.20 3.77 -3.18
N LEU A 54 0.79 4.57 -2.29
CA LEU A 54 2.12 4.37 -1.75
C LEU A 54 2.23 5.01 -0.35
N ALA A 55 2.80 4.29 0.61
CA ALA A 55 3.13 4.83 1.92
C ALA A 55 4.59 5.31 1.98
N ALA A 56 4.86 6.36 2.74
CA ALA A 56 6.20 6.97 2.80
C ALA A 56 7.30 6.00 3.26
N VAL A 57 6.99 5.01 4.10
CA VAL A 57 7.94 3.98 4.50
C VAL A 57 8.45 3.17 3.30
N GLN A 58 7.69 3.05 2.24
CA GLN A 58 8.09 2.33 1.02
C GLN A 58 9.12 3.09 0.18
N VAL A 59 9.33 4.36 0.44
CA VAL A 59 10.45 5.16 -0.09
C VAL A 59 11.46 5.52 1.00
N ASP A 60 11.59 4.64 1.99
CA ASP A 60 12.53 4.73 3.11
C ASP A 60 12.31 5.94 4.06
N ALA A 61 11.17 6.60 3.98
CA ALA A 61 10.81 7.72 4.83
C ALA A 61 9.84 7.28 5.95
N LEU A 62 10.35 7.17 7.19
CA LEU A 62 9.53 6.74 8.35
C LEU A 62 8.56 7.84 8.81
N LYS A 63 7.80 8.40 7.88
CA LYS A 63 6.75 9.40 8.10
C LYS A 63 5.38 8.80 7.87
N ARG A 64 4.42 9.15 8.71
CA ARG A 64 3.03 8.69 8.58
C ARG A 64 2.31 9.50 7.50
N LEU A 65 2.64 9.21 6.25
CA LEU A 65 2.13 9.85 5.03
C LEU A 65 1.83 8.77 3.99
N VAL A 66 0.73 8.93 3.30
CA VAL A 66 0.25 8.04 2.24
C VAL A 66 -0.26 8.89 1.08
N ILE A 67 0.05 8.49 -0.14
CA ILE A 67 -0.60 8.97 -1.34
C ILE A 67 -1.57 7.91 -1.85
N VAL A 68 -2.75 8.33 -2.30
CA VAL A 68 -3.79 7.44 -2.83
C VAL A 68 -4.33 8.01 -4.13
N ARG A 69 -4.36 7.22 -5.19
CA ARG A 69 -4.90 7.64 -6.49
C ARG A 69 -6.38 8.03 -6.35
N SER A 70 -6.78 9.10 -7.01
CA SER A 70 -8.15 9.63 -6.95
C SER A 70 -9.15 8.82 -7.80
N ASP A 71 -8.66 8.16 -8.87
CA ASP A 71 -9.46 7.35 -9.79
C ASP A 71 -8.71 6.07 -10.18
N PHE A 72 -9.21 4.92 -9.73
CA PHE A 72 -8.60 3.60 -9.98
C PHE A 72 -9.01 2.98 -11.31
N ASP A 73 -10.10 3.45 -11.91
CA ASP A 73 -10.66 2.87 -13.13
C ASP A 73 -10.05 3.50 -14.40
N ASN A 74 -9.42 4.65 -14.26
CA ASN A 74 -8.84 5.39 -15.36
C ASN A 74 -7.33 5.61 -15.18
N LYS A 75 -6.52 4.80 -15.86
CA LYS A 75 -5.05 4.92 -15.83
C LYS A 75 -4.53 6.29 -16.30
N SER A 76 -5.31 7.01 -17.11
CA SER A 76 -4.95 8.35 -17.58
C SER A 76 -5.11 9.44 -16.51
N THR A 77 -5.91 9.19 -15.48
CA THR A 77 -6.04 10.08 -14.31
C THR A 77 -4.84 9.85 -13.40
N ARG A 78 -3.88 10.77 -13.44
CA ARG A 78 -2.60 10.67 -12.69
C ARG A 78 -2.60 11.54 -11.44
N GLU A 79 -3.77 11.70 -10.82
CA GLU A 79 -3.97 12.52 -9.63
C GLU A 79 -3.99 11.65 -8.37
N PHE A 80 -3.33 12.13 -7.32
CA PHE A 80 -3.26 11.49 -6.03
C PHE A 80 -3.72 12.44 -4.93
N MET A 81 -4.42 11.90 -3.97
CA MET A 81 -4.74 12.55 -2.70
C MET A 81 -3.65 12.20 -1.69
N THR A 82 -3.11 13.20 -0.99
CA THR A 82 -2.14 13.00 0.09
C THR A 82 -2.85 12.98 1.44
N LEU A 83 -2.60 11.94 2.22
CA LEU A 83 -3.14 11.77 3.55
C LEU A 83 -2.01 11.77 4.58
N ILE A 84 -2.00 12.75 5.47
CA ILE A 84 -1.06 12.89 6.56
C ILE A 84 -1.67 12.33 7.84
N ASN A 85 -0.91 11.50 8.56
CA ASN A 85 -1.33 10.81 9.77
C ASN A 85 -2.63 10.01 9.61
N PRO A 86 -2.82 9.24 8.51
CA PRO A 86 -4.06 8.52 8.31
C PRO A 86 -4.28 7.46 9.39
N GLU A 87 -5.54 7.33 9.81
CA GLU A 87 -6.00 6.35 10.81
C GLU A 87 -7.35 5.79 10.41
N VAL A 88 -7.54 4.48 10.60
CA VAL A 88 -8.88 3.88 10.57
C VAL A 88 -9.50 4.11 11.95
N VAL A 89 -10.51 4.96 12.01
CA VAL A 89 -11.24 5.25 13.27
C VAL A 89 -12.40 4.29 13.48
N LYS A 90 -12.89 3.63 12.43
CA LYS A 90 -13.92 2.60 12.52
C LYS A 90 -13.85 1.64 11.35
N TYR A 91 -13.94 0.35 11.64
CA TYR A 91 -14.13 -0.72 10.67
C TYR A 91 -15.63 -1.06 10.59
N GLU A 92 -16.17 -1.16 9.38
CA GLU A 92 -17.58 -1.41 9.10
C GLU A 92 -17.74 -2.37 7.92
N GLY A 93 -18.96 -2.86 7.71
CA GLY A 93 -19.27 -3.81 6.64
C GLY A 93 -18.75 -5.22 6.90
N GLU A 94 -18.82 -6.03 5.89
CA GLU A 94 -18.34 -7.42 5.92
C GLU A 94 -16.83 -7.48 5.77
N ILE A 95 -16.22 -8.60 6.18
CA ILE A 95 -14.83 -8.92 5.86
C ILE A 95 -14.82 -9.79 4.62
N VAL A 96 -14.20 -9.30 3.55
CA VAL A 96 -14.09 -9.99 2.26
C VAL A 96 -12.62 -10.21 1.93
N ALA A 97 -12.25 -11.46 1.61
CA ALA A 97 -10.93 -11.79 1.10
C ALA A 97 -10.87 -11.51 -0.40
N ASP A 98 -9.90 -10.70 -0.81
CA ASP A 98 -9.69 -10.32 -2.21
C ASP A 98 -8.21 -10.05 -2.46
N TYR A 99 -7.80 -9.97 -3.71
CA TYR A 99 -6.41 -9.88 -4.12
C TYR A 99 -5.78 -8.52 -3.78
N GLU A 100 -4.58 -8.57 -3.24
CA GLU A 100 -3.70 -7.43 -3.01
C GLU A 100 -2.31 -7.74 -3.57
N GLY A 101 -1.73 -6.77 -4.27
CA GLY A 101 -0.31 -6.69 -4.58
C GLY A 101 0.30 -5.53 -3.80
N CYS A 102 1.64 -5.46 -3.78
CA CYS A 102 2.37 -4.39 -3.12
C CYS A 102 3.67 -4.09 -3.88
N LEU A 103 3.98 -2.82 -4.09
CA LEU A 103 5.21 -2.40 -4.75
C LEU A 103 6.47 -2.90 -4.01
N SER A 104 6.35 -3.08 -2.70
CA SER A 104 7.43 -3.57 -1.82
C SER A 104 7.47 -5.08 -1.64
N VAL A 105 6.52 -5.83 -2.21
CA VAL A 105 6.50 -7.31 -2.22
C VAL A 105 6.41 -7.78 -3.65
N GLN A 106 7.59 -7.92 -4.28
CA GLN A 106 7.69 -8.16 -5.71
C GLN A 106 7.12 -9.52 -6.10
N HIS A 107 6.35 -9.54 -7.20
CA HIS A 107 5.80 -10.74 -7.86
C HIS A 107 4.81 -11.56 -7.03
N ILE A 108 4.50 -11.19 -5.81
CA ILE A 108 3.56 -11.91 -4.94
C ILE A 108 2.30 -11.09 -4.75
N TYR A 109 1.18 -11.77 -4.94
CA TYR A 109 -0.16 -11.30 -4.63
C TYR A 109 -0.77 -12.16 -3.52
N GLY A 110 -1.65 -11.58 -2.74
CA GLY A 110 -2.30 -12.31 -1.65
C GLY A 110 -3.81 -12.12 -1.64
N LYS A 111 -4.55 -13.15 -1.28
CA LYS A 111 -5.99 -13.07 -1.04
C LYS A 111 -6.24 -12.67 0.41
N VAL A 112 -6.30 -11.36 0.65
CA VAL A 112 -6.27 -10.74 1.98
C VAL A 112 -7.66 -10.38 2.48
N PRO A 113 -8.07 -10.79 3.70
CA PRO A 113 -9.34 -10.38 4.29
C PRO A 113 -9.28 -8.92 4.76
N ARG A 114 -10.22 -8.10 4.28
CA ARG A 114 -10.37 -6.70 4.67
C ARG A 114 -11.83 -6.36 4.90
N HIS A 115 -12.07 -5.37 5.76
CA HIS A 115 -13.39 -4.77 5.89
C HIS A 115 -13.79 -4.04 4.61
N THR A 116 -15.02 -4.22 4.16
CA THR A 116 -15.54 -3.58 2.93
C THR A 116 -15.81 -2.10 3.11
N LYS A 117 -15.83 -1.59 4.36
CA LYS A 117 -16.05 -0.19 4.68
C LYS A 117 -15.17 0.22 5.86
N VAL A 118 -14.60 1.42 5.78
CA VAL A 118 -13.84 2.03 6.88
C VAL A 118 -14.16 3.52 6.98
N ARG A 119 -14.02 4.06 8.19
CA ARG A 119 -13.99 5.51 8.39
C ARG A 119 -12.57 5.94 8.65
N ILE A 120 -12.14 6.91 7.90
CA ILE A 120 -10.78 7.44 7.92
C ILE A 120 -10.77 8.82 8.57
N LYS A 121 -9.73 9.06 9.34
CA LYS A 121 -9.31 10.38 9.81
C LYS A 121 -7.88 10.60 9.34
N ALA A 122 -7.60 11.77 8.76
CA ALA A 122 -6.27 12.19 8.32
C ALA A 122 -6.17 13.72 8.37
N MET A 123 -5.05 14.27 7.90
CA MET A 123 -4.92 15.68 7.52
C MET A 123 -4.56 15.75 6.04
N ASP A 124 -4.97 16.83 5.39
CA ASP A 124 -4.49 17.19 4.05
C ASP A 124 -3.14 17.95 4.12
N LEU A 125 -2.59 18.34 2.96
CA LEU A 125 -1.35 19.12 2.89
C LEU A 125 -1.48 20.56 3.44
N ASP A 126 -2.69 21.10 3.53
CA ASP A 126 -2.96 22.40 4.12
C ASP A 126 -3.08 22.34 5.66
N GLY A 127 -3.01 21.13 6.23
CA GLY A 127 -3.12 20.89 7.67
C GLY A 127 -4.58 20.79 8.18
N ASN A 128 -5.57 20.78 7.28
CA ASN A 128 -6.96 20.60 7.67
C ASN A 128 -7.24 19.15 8.02
N GLU A 129 -8.01 18.92 9.09
CA GLU A 129 -8.50 17.59 9.40
C GLU A 129 -9.53 17.16 8.36
N VAL A 130 -9.32 15.99 7.77
CA VAL A 130 -10.26 15.35 6.84
C VAL A 130 -10.81 14.07 7.46
N ARG A 131 -12.13 13.88 7.35
CA ARG A 131 -12.84 12.67 7.76
C ARG A 131 -13.75 12.22 6.65
N PHE A 132 -13.63 10.96 6.26
CA PHE A 132 -14.48 10.40 5.22
C PHE A 132 -14.70 8.91 5.42
N LYS A 133 -15.72 8.39 4.74
CA LYS A 133 -16.02 6.97 4.64
C LYS A 133 -15.49 6.45 3.32
N ALA A 134 -14.75 5.35 3.37
CA ALA A 134 -14.31 4.62 2.20
C ALA A 134 -15.02 3.27 2.13
N GLU A 135 -15.34 2.84 0.91
CA GLU A 135 -16.02 1.57 0.62
C GLU A 135 -15.31 0.84 -0.53
N GLY A 136 -15.52 -0.48 -0.62
CA GLY A 136 -15.00 -1.30 -1.71
C GLY A 136 -13.47 -1.27 -1.83
N PHE A 137 -12.98 -1.07 -3.05
CA PHE A 137 -11.54 -1.08 -3.35
C PHE A 137 -10.78 0.03 -2.60
N LEU A 138 -11.33 1.24 -2.51
CA LEU A 138 -10.71 2.33 -1.74
C LEU A 138 -10.56 1.96 -0.25
N ALA A 139 -11.55 1.28 0.34
CA ALA A 139 -11.44 0.83 1.73
C ALA A 139 -10.31 -0.19 1.90
N ARG A 140 -10.09 -1.08 0.93
CA ARG A 140 -8.99 -2.06 0.90
C ARG A 140 -7.65 -1.36 0.81
N VAL A 141 -7.47 -0.46 -0.15
CA VAL A 141 -6.24 0.32 -0.37
C VAL A 141 -5.85 1.09 0.90
N LEU A 142 -6.80 1.79 1.53
CA LEU A 142 -6.51 2.56 2.74
C LEU A 142 -6.12 1.69 3.94
N GLN A 143 -6.71 0.51 4.09
CA GLN A 143 -6.27 -0.45 5.11
C GLN A 143 -4.85 -0.95 4.84
N HIS A 144 -4.52 -1.23 3.58
CA HIS A 144 -3.19 -1.66 3.15
C HIS A 144 -2.13 -0.58 3.47
N GLU A 145 -2.38 0.67 3.07
CA GLU A 145 -1.42 1.75 3.28
C GLU A 145 -1.26 2.14 4.76
N ILE A 146 -2.35 2.08 5.53
CA ILE A 146 -2.27 2.32 6.99
C ILE A 146 -1.52 1.20 7.70
N ASP A 147 -1.60 -0.04 7.20
CA ASP A 147 -0.76 -1.14 7.68
C ASP A 147 0.72 -0.83 7.48
N HIS A 148 1.14 -0.35 6.31
CA HIS A 148 2.51 0.10 6.07
C HIS A 148 2.95 1.16 7.09
N CYS A 149 2.10 2.14 7.39
CA CYS A 149 2.37 3.12 8.44
C CYS A 149 2.53 2.49 9.84
N ASN A 150 2.00 1.30 10.05
CA ASN A 150 2.08 0.55 11.31
C ASN A 150 3.17 -0.52 11.30
N GLY A 151 4.00 -0.60 10.26
CA GLY A 151 5.07 -1.59 10.09
C GLY A 151 4.57 -2.99 9.72
N LYS A 152 3.40 -3.07 9.09
CA LYS A 152 2.81 -4.31 8.59
C LYS A 152 2.80 -4.33 7.06
N VAL A 153 2.93 -5.52 6.51
CA VAL A 153 2.80 -5.78 5.08
C VAL A 153 1.62 -6.74 4.86
N PHE A 154 0.96 -6.69 3.72
CA PHE A 154 -0.27 -7.46 3.50
C PHE A 154 -0.10 -8.98 3.76
N ILE A 155 1.08 -9.53 3.47
CA ILE A 155 1.40 -10.94 3.70
C ILE A 155 1.25 -11.37 5.18
N ASP A 156 1.38 -10.42 6.12
CA ASP A 156 1.24 -10.72 7.56
C ASP A 156 -0.18 -11.17 7.93
N HIS A 157 -1.19 -10.72 7.17
CA HIS A 157 -2.60 -11.09 7.36
C HIS A 157 -2.94 -12.51 6.87
N ILE A 158 -2.05 -13.08 6.06
CA ILE A 158 -2.28 -14.37 5.40
C ILE A 158 -1.14 -15.38 5.64
N LYS A 159 -0.23 -15.06 6.57
CA LYS A 159 0.99 -15.84 6.82
C LYS A 159 0.74 -17.35 6.96
N ASP A 160 -0.34 -17.73 7.63
CA ASP A 160 -0.69 -19.14 7.92
C ASP A 160 -1.75 -19.69 6.96
N LYS A 161 -2.03 -19.00 5.84
CA LYS A 161 -3.02 -19.41 4.84
C LYS A 161 -2.34 -19.98 3.61
N THR A 162 -2.36 -21.30 3.49
CA THR A 162 -1.62 -22.04 2.44
C THR A 162 -2.15 -21.84 1.02
N ASP A 163 -3.38 -21.34 0.87
CA ASP A 163 -4.09 -21.16 -0.40
C ASP A 163 -4.29 -19.67 -0.77
N ALA A 164 -3.58 -18.76 -0.07
CA ALA A 164 -3.82 -17.33 -0.21
C ALA A 164 -2.73 -16.59 -1.02
N PHE A 165 -1.73 -17.27 -1.54
CA PHE A 165 -0.60 -16.66 -2.26
C PHE A 165 -0.63 -16.97 -3.76
N TYR A 166 -0.34 -15.94 -4.56
CA TYR A 166 -0.42 -15.99 -6.02
C TYR A 166 0.73 -15.20 -6.65
N MET A 167 1.00 -15.46 -7.92
CA MET A 167 1.85 -14.63 -8.79
C MET A 167 1.14 -14.32 -10.10
N LEU A 168 1.51 -13.23 -10.77
CA LEU A 168 1.07 -12.97 -12.14
C LEU A 168 1.91 -13.78 -13.13
N ASP A 169 1.27 -14.47 -14.04
CA ASP A 169 1.94 -15.08 -15.18
C ASP A 169 2.23 -14.04 -16.30
N GLU A 170 2.85 -14.50 -17.38
CA GLU A 170 3.19 -13.65 -18.53
C GLU A 170 1.97 -13.02 -19.23
N LYS A 171 0.77 -13.55 -18.99
CA LYS A 171 -0.49 -13.04 -19.52
C LYS A 171 -1.20 -12.07 -18.58
N GLY A 172 -0.65 -11.87 -17.35
CA GLY A 172 -1.26 -11.09 -16.31
C GLY A 172 -2.38 -11.83 -15.56
N GLU A 173 -2.40 -13.16 -15.61
CA GLU A 173 -3.35 -13.99 -14.87
C GLU A 173 -2.73 -14.45 -13.54
N LEU A 174 -3.52 -14.42 -12.46
CA LEU A 174 -3.08 -14.86 -11.14
C LEU A 174 -3.04 -16.39 -11.05
N GLN A 175 -1.83 -16.92 -10.84
CA GLN A 175 -1.58 -18.34 -10.63
C GLN A 175 -1.26 -18.61 -9.15
N PRO A 176 -1.81 -19.67 -8.53
CA PRO A 176 -1.52 -19.99 -7.15
C PRO A 176 -0.06 -20.41 -6.98
N LEU A 177 0.56 -19.96 -5.89
CA LEU A 177 1.89 -20.38 -5.47
C LEU A 177 1.81 -21.61 -4.53
N ASP A 178 2.78 -22.49 -4.63
CA ASP A 178 2.94 -23.58 -3.67
C ASP A 178 3.50 -23.04 -2.34
N TYR A 179 2.66 -23.07 -1.31
CA TYR A 179 3.01 -22.48 -0.03
C TYR A 179 4.24 -23.12 0.60
N ALA A 180 4.36 -24.45 0.54
CA ALA A 180 5.43 -25.17 1.23
C ALA A 180 6.81 -24.89 0.63
N SER A 181 6.91 -24.83 -0.71
CA SER A 181 8.18 -24.63 -1.41
C SER A 181 8.52 -23.18 -1.68
N GLU A 182 7.53 -22.28 -1.80
CA GLU A 182 7.77 -20.91 -2.28
C GLU A 182 7.54 -19.83 -1.20
N ILE A 183 6.73 -20.14 -0.18
CA ILE A 183 6.29 -19.15 0.81
C ILE A 183 6.77 -19.46 2.22
N ALA A 184 6.57 -20.67 2.71
CA ALA A 184 6.69 -21.01 4.15
C ALA A 184 8.07 -20.66 4.76
N GLU A 185 9.16 -20.98 4.04
CA GLU A 185 10.53 -20.74 4.49
C GLU A 185 11.23 -19.60 3.71
N ASN A 186 10.46 -18.78 3.03
CA ASN A 186 10.99 -17.68 2.26
C ASN A 186 11.51 -16.55 3.16
N SER A 187 12.83 -16.53 3.39
CA SER A 187 13.47 -15.55 4.27
C SER A 187 13.32 -14.09 3.80
N ILE A 188 13.07 -13.85 2.52
CA ILE A 188 12.81 -12.51 1.99
C ILE A 188 11.48 -11.98 2.53
N LEU A 189 10.48 -12.83 2.66
CA LEU A 189 9.14 -12.43 3.10
C LEU A 189 9.03 -12.27 4.62
N TRP A 190 9.76 -13.08 5.39
CA TRP A 190 9.53 -13.25 6.83
C TRP A 190 10.61 -12.66 7.74
N ASN A 191 11.70 -12.12 7.18
CA ASN A 191 12.77 -11.44 7.96
C ASN A 191 12.50 -9.95 8.19
#